data_598ad1c4c73533e3ff4ae00423b2e90e
#
_entry.id   598ad1c4c73533e3ff4ae00423b2e90e
#
_cell.length_a   1.000
_cell.length_b   1.000
_cell.length_c   1.000
_cell.angle_alpha   90.00
_cell.angle_beta   90.00
_cell.angle_gamma   90.00
#
_symmetry.space_group_name_H-M   'P 1'
#
loop_
_entity.id
_entity.type
_entity.pdbx_description
1 polymer ?
#
loop_
_entity_poly.entity_id
_entity_poly.type
_entity_poly.pdbx_seq_one_letter_code
_entity_poly.pdbx_strand_id
1 'polypeptide(L)'
;MSYLWGRLLRRRDFCIIGMLLIVWALLAVLAPYIAPYDPYEQDLTMRLTGNTAVHFFGTDQLGRDILSRILYGGQISLSVTLLIVAVTAFFGIAVGMVAGFLRGTADRVMTALLDFFLGMPSLVVSIALIGVLGPSIPHLILALSFTHWAEYARVARTLVQSEREKPYARYAVFSGAGILGALSSYLLPNVLPRLLVLIFQNIGEILLTVAGLSLIGIGVPLPYPEWGTMLMGARDYLQTAPQLMIYPGAAIFVTIFLFKYMGDILRDVMDPSGG
;
A
#
# COMPACT_ATOMS: atom_id res chain seq x y z
N MET A 1 -21.10 3.43 -13.01
CA MET A 1 -19.70 3.97 -12.99
C MET A 1 -19.63 5.43 -13.41
N SER A 2 -20.14 5.84 -14.58
CA SER A 2 -20.11 7.26 -15.04
C SER A 2 -20.65 8.28 -14.05
N TYR A 3 -21.73 7.94 -13.35
CA TYR A 3 -22.36 8.81 -12.34
C TYR A 3 -21.46 9.05 -11.11
N LEU A 4 -20.76 8.02 -10.63
CA LEU A 4 -19.85 8.15 -9.50
C LEU A 4 -18.62 9.03 -9.85
N TRP A 5 -18.05 8.85 -11.03
CA TRP A 5 -16.95 9.69 -11.51
C TRP A 5 -17.35 11.15 -11.65
N GLY A 6 -18.59 11.43 -12.13
CA GLY A 6 -19.09 12.80 -12.20
C GLY A 6 -19.25 13.47 -10.84
N ARG A 7 -19.60 12.72 -9.79
CA ARG A 7 -19.67 13.24 -8.40
C ARG A 7 -18.28 13.48 -7.81
N LEU A 8 -17.33 12.56 -8.04
CA LEU A 8 -15.95 12.66 -7.55
C LEU A 8 -15.25 13.88 -8.16
N LEU A 9 -15.33 14.09 -9.47
CA LEU A 9 -14.67 15.20 -10.16
C LEU A 9 -15.23 16.59 -9.77
N ARG A 10 -16.44 16.65 -9.21
CA ARG A 10 -17.04 17.90 -8.69
C ARG A 10 -16.57 18.23 -7.27
N ARG A 11 -15.99 17.29 -6.55
CA ARG A 11 -15.47 17.52 -5.19
C ARG A 11 -14.07 18.13 -5.26
N ARG A 12 -13.91 19.30 -4.68
CA ARG A 12 -12.62 20.02 -4.65
C ARG A 12 -11.55 19.24 -3.90
N ASP A 13 -11.91 18.61 -2.78
CA ASP A 13 -11.03 17.78 -1.97
C ASP A 13 -10.45 16.60 -2.78
N PHE A 14 -11.29 15.90 -3.58
CA PHE A 14 -10.84 14.83 -4.48
C PHE A 14 -9.81 15.33 -5.49
N CYS A 15 -10.06 16.48 -6.13
CA CYS A 15 -9.13 17.05 -7.11
C CYS A 15 -7.81 17.47 -6.46
N ILE A 16 -7.86 18.10 -5.28
CA ILE A 16 -6.66 18.55 -4.56
C ILE A 16 -5.80 17.34 -4.14
N ILE A 17 -6.41 16.36 -3.47
CA ILE A 17 -5.67 15.17 -3.00
C ILE A 17 -5.17 14.34 -4.17
N GLY A 18 -5.97 14.18 -5.24
CA GLY A 18 -5.54 13.51 -6.46
C GLY A 18 -4.34 14.19 -7.11
N MET A 19 -4.35 15.53 -7.19
CA MET A 19 -3.22 16.29 -7.69
C MET A 19 -1.97 16.12 -6.81
N LEU A 20 -2.13 16.17 -5.48
CA LEU A 20 -1.02 15.96 -4.54
C LEU A 20 -0.44 14.55 -4.66
N LEU A 21 -1.28 13.51 -4.81
CA LEU A 21 -0.83 12.13 -5.05
C LEU A 21 -0.06 12.01 -6.37
N ILE A 22 -0.55 12.66 -7.44
CA ILE A 22 0.15 12.66 -8.73
C ILE A 22 1.52 13.36 -8.59
N VAL A 23 1.57 14.53 -7.96
CA VAL A 23 2.84 15.24 -7.73
C VAL A 23 3.79 14.38 -6.89
N TRP A 24 3.30 13.75 -5.83
CA TRP A 24 4.08 12.87 -4.96
C TRP A 24 4.65 11.66 -5.70
N ALA A 25 3.83 11.02 -6.54
CA ALA A 25 4.27 9.92 -7.40
C ALA A 25 5.28 10.39 -8.45
N LEU A 26 5.07 11.57 -9.06
CA LEU A 26 6.02 12.14 -10.01
C LEU A 26 7.37 12.47 -9.38
N LEU A 27 7.41 13.01 -8.16
CA LEU A 27 8.65 13.24 -7.43
C LEU A 27 9.43 11.93 -7.23
N ALA A 28 8.74 10.83 -6.89
CA ALA A 28 9.37 9.53 -6.76
C ALA A 28 9.88 8.97 -8.10
N VAL A 29 9.05 9.02 -9.16
CA VAL A 29 9.43 8.51 -10.49
C VAL A 29 10.57 9.32 -11.10
N LEU A 30 10.53 10.64 -10.96
CA LEU A 30 11.53 11.56 -11.50
C LEU A 30 12.77 11.70 -10.60
N ALA A 31 12.84 10.98 -9.48
CA ALA A 31 14.00 11.04 -8.56
C ALA A 31 15.36 10.97 -9.26
N PRO A 32 15.60 10.09 -10.27
CA PRO A 32 16.89 10.04 -10.98
C PRO A 32 17.26 11.33 -11.75
N TYR A 33 16.28 12.18 -12.04
CA TYR A 33 16.47 13.41 -12.81
C TYR A 33 16.49 14.66 -11.95
N ILE A 34 15.86 14.62 -10.76
CA ILE A 34 15.68 15.79 -9.89
C ILE A 34 16.52 15.74 -8.62
N ALA A 35 17.05 14.57 -8.26
CA ALA A 35 17.92 14.42 -7.10
C ALA A 35 19.24 15.17 -7.36
N PRO A 36 19.69 16.04 -6.42
CA PRO A 36 20.91 16.82 -6.62
C PRO A 36 22.18 15.97 -6.62
N TYR A 37 22.15 14.79 -5.95
CA TYR A 37 23.32 13.91 -5.79
C TYR A 37 22.93 12.42 -5.99
N ASP A 38 23.93 11.57 -6.23
CA ASP A 38 23.76 10.11 -6.17
C ASP A 38 23.39 9.70 -4.73
N PRO A 39 22.27 8.99 -4.50
CA PRO A 39 21.84 8.58 -3.16
C PRO A 39 22.77 7.57 -2.49
N TYR A 40 23.73 7.01 -3.22
CA TYR A 40 24.71 6.03 -2.74
C TYR A 40 26.11 6.63 -2.51
N GLU A 41 26.41 7.79 -3.09
CA GLU A 41 27.70 8.47 -2.95
C GLU A 41 27.94 8.85 -1.49
N GLN A 42 29.13 8.47 -0.97
CA GLN A 42 29.53 8.66 0.42
C GLN A 42 30.67 9.65 0.51
N ASP A 43 30.52 10.66 1.36
CA ASP A 43 31.58 11.59 1.72
C ASP A 43 31.70 11.71 3.24
N LEU A 44 32.61 10.94 3.81
CA LEU A 44 32.82 10.89 5.27
C LEU A 44 33.29 12.23 5.86
N THR A 45 33.81 13.15 5.03
CA THR A 45 34.20 14.50 5.48
C THR A 45 32.97 15.37 5.75
N MET A 46 31.86 15.08 5.08
CA MET A 46 30.58 15.78 5.21
C MET A 46 29.58 15.02 6.10
N ARG A 47 30.07 14.06 6.90
CA ARG A 47 29.24 13.23 7.79
C ARG A 47 28.45 14.08 8.78
N LEU A 48 27.13 13.80 8.89
CA LEU A 48 26.19 14.45 9.82
C LEU A 48 26.20 15.98 9.70
N THR A 49 26.49 16.51 8.53
CA THR A 49 26.39 17.95 8.26
C THR A 49 24.90 18.35 8.29
N GLY A 50 24.60 19.42 9.00
CA GLY A 50 23.25 19.98 9.03
C GLY A 50 22.83 20.58 7.69
N ASN A 51 21.65 21.22 7.66
CA ASN A 51 21.12 21.87 6.47
C ASN A 51 22.05 22.98 5.98
N THR A 52 22.46 22.92 4.72
CA THR A 52 23.34 23.88 4.06
C THR A 52 22.78 24.26 2.70
N ALA A 53 23.37 25.29 2.05
CA ALA A 53 23.01 25.65 0.67
C ALA A 53 23.39 24.56 -0.34
N VAL A 54 24.33 23.67 -0.01
CA VAL A 54 24.78 22.55 -0.83
C VAL A 54 23.92 21.31 -0.56
N HIS A 55 23.68 20.98 0.71
CA HIS A 55 22.85 19.86 1.16
C HIS A 55 21.63 20.40 1.89
N PHE A 56 20.51 20.58 1.18
CA PHE A 56 19.29 21.23 1.71
C PHE A 56 18.73 20.56 2.97
N PHE A 57 18.79 19.23 3.04
CA PHE A 57 18.35 18.46 4.20
C PHE A 57 19.53 17.92 5.03
N GLY A 58 20.76 18.34 4.68
CA GLY A 58 21.97 17.85 5.29
C GLY A 58 22.39 16.48 4.77
N THR A 59 23.33 15.84 5.49
CA THR A 59 23.90 14.54 5.14
C THR A 59 23.71 13.53 6.25
N ASP A 60 23.72 12.25 5.90
CA ASP A 60 23.55 11.16 6.85
C ASP A 60 24.88 10.74 7.53
N GLN A 61 24.85 9.64 8.28
CA GLN A 61 26.00 9.10 9.00
C GLN A 61 27.15 8.62 8.09
N LEU A 62 26.94 8.53 6.80
CA LEU A 62 27.96 8.21 5.80
C LEU A 62 28.27 9.39 4.86
N GLY A 63 27.73 10.58 5.17
CA GLY A 63 27.91 11.77 4.36
C GLY A 63 27.05 11.80 3.09
N ARG A 64 26.04 10.91 2.95
CA ARG A 64 25.15 10.87 1.79
C ARG A 64 24.07 11.93 1.90
N ASP A 65 23.69 12.54 0.77
CA ASP A 65 22.67 13.60 0.73
C ASP A 65 21.27 13.06 1.11
N ILE A 66 20.66 13.64 2.15
CA ILE A 66 19.37 13.18 2.67
C ILE A 66 18.24 13.46 1.68
N LEU A 67 18.23 14.62 1.00
CA LEU A 67 17.18 14.95 0.04
C LEU A 67 17.14 13.96 -1.12
N SER A 68 18.31 13.69 -1.72
CA SER A 68 18.45 12.68 -2.77
C SER A 68 17.96 11.31 -2.31
N ARG A 69 18.33 10.91 -1.09
CA ARG A 69 17.89 9.63 -0.51
C ARG A 69 16.38 9.58 -0.23
N ILE A 70 15.74 10.69 0.13
CA ILE A 70 14.27 10.75 0.30
C ILE A 70 13.56 10.59 -1.03
N LEU A 71 14.03 11.24 -2.08
CA LEU A 71 13.45 11.14 -3.42
C LEU A 71 13.55 9.70 -3.97
N TYR A 72 14.74 9.10 -3.96
CA TYR A 72 14.94 7.72 -4.34
C TYR A 72 14.25 6.73 -3.39
N GLY A 73 14.20 7.06 -2.09
CA GLY A 73 13.48 6.31 -1.09
C GLY A 73 11.98 6.24 -1.39
N GLY A 74 11.42 7.33 -1.87
CA GLY A 74 10.04 7.37 -2.37
C GLY A 74 9.81 6.37 -3.52
N GLN A 75 10.73 6.30 -4.47
CA GLN A 75 10.63 5.35 -5.57
C GLN A 75 10.60 3.89 -5.07
N ILE A 76 11.48 3.54 -4.13
CA ILE A 76 11.57 2.17 -3.60
C ILE A 76 10.39 1.87 -2.67
N SER A 77 10.12 2.74 -1.69
CA SER A 77 9.05 2.55 -0.71
C SER A 77 7.67 2.44 -1.37
N LEU A 78 7.37 3.33 -2.32
CA LEU A 78 6.10 3.28 -3.05
C LEU A 78 6.02 2.07 -3.98
N SER A 79 7.07 1.76 -4.74
CA SER A 79 7.07 0.62 -5.66
C SER A 79 6.85 -0.71 -4.93
N VAL A 80 7.57 -0.94 -3.82
CA VAL A 80 7.43 -2.16 -3.01
C VAL A 80 6.03 -2.23 -2.41
N THR A 81 5.55 -1.14 -1.80
CA THR A 81 4.21 -1.07 -1.20
C THR A 81 3.11 -1.32 -2.22
N LEU A 82 3.14 -0.62 -3.35
CA LEU A 82 2.12 -0.75 -4.39
C LEU A 82 2.12 -2.15 -5.01
N LEU A 83 3.29 -2.77 -5.17
CA LEU A 83 3.39 -4.14 -5.68
C LEU A 83 2.78 -5.15 -4.69
N ILE A 84 3.07 -5.03 -3.39
CA ILE A 84 2.46 -5.86 -2.36
C ILE A 84 0.94 -5.72 -2.39
N VAL A 85 0.44 -4.47 -2.37
CA VAL A 85 -1.00 -4.19 -2.42
C VAL A 85 -1.64 -4.74 -3.71
N ALA A 86 -0.99 -4.57 -4.86
CA ALA A 86 -1.50 -5.09 -6.13
C ALA A 86 -1.62 -6.62 -6.11
N VAL A 87 -0.58 -7.32 -5.64
CA VAL A 87 -0.57 -8.80 -5.56
C VAL A 87 -1.63 -9.29 -4.57
N THR A 88 -1.68 -8.70 -3.36
CA THR A 88 -2.64 -9.09 -2.32
C THR A 88 -4.08 -8.81 -2.74
N ALA A 89 -4.34 -7.63 -3.29
CA ALA A 89 -5.66 -7.25 -3.76
C ALA A 89 -6.12 -8.13 -4.93
N PHE A 90 -5.26 -8.32 -5.94
CA PHE A 90 -5.59 -9.16 -7.10
C PHE A 90 -5.96 -10.58 -6.67
N PHE A 91 -5.07 -11.24 -5.91
CA PHE A 91 -5.28 -12.61 -5.47
C PHE A 91 -6.44 -12.72 -4.47
N GLY A 92 -6.48 -11.85 -3.45
CA GLY A 92 -7.53 -11.85 -2.44
C GLY A 92 -8.91 -11.56 -3.03
N ILE A 93 -9.05 -10.56 -3.89
CA ILE A 93 -10.31 -10.24 -4.56
C ILE A 93 -10.76 -11.40 -5.44
N ALA A 94 -9.86 -12.01 -6.24
CA ALA A 94 -10.21 -13.13 -7.10
C ALA A 94 -10.75 -14.32 -6.28
N VAL A 95 -10.03 -14.72 -5.23
CA VAL A 95 -10.45 -15.79 -4.33
C VAL A 95 -11.75 -15.43 -3.59
N GLY A 96 -11.85 -14.21 -3.07
CA GLY A 96 -13.03 -13.73 -2.35
C GLY A 96 -14.28 -13.66 -3.22
N MET A 97 -14.15 -13.25 -4.46
CA MET A 97 -15.27 -13.22 -5.43
C MET A 97 -15.80 -14.63 -5.70
N VAL A 98 -14.90 -15.59 -5.96
CA VAL A 98 -15.29 -16.99 -6.16
C VAL A 98 -15.94 -17.55 -4.90
N ALA A 99 -15.32 -17.35 -3.74
CA ALA A 99 -15.86 -17.79 -2.44
C ALA A 99 -17.25 -17.18 -2.15
N GLY A 100 -17.43 -15.89 -2.44
CA GLY A 100 -18.71 -15.20 -2.26
C GLY A 100 -19.81 -15.69 -3.19
N PHE A 101 -19.46 -16.21 -4.35
CA PHE A 101 -20.41 -16.80 -5.30
C PHE A 101 -20.81 -18.23 -4.91
N LEU A 102 -19.91 -19.00 -4.31
CA LEU A 102 -20.15 -20.36 -3.85
C LEU A 102 -21.18 -20.40 -2.70
N ARG A 103 -21.79 -21.57 -2.50
CA ARG A 103 -22.76 -21.83 -1.43
C ARG A 103 -22.44 -23.17 -0.74
N GLY A 104 -23.05 -23.37 0.42
CA GLY A 104 -23.03 -24.67 1.12
C GLY A 104 -21.65 -24.98 1.73
N THR A 105 -21.17 -26.20 1.52
CA THR A 105 -19.93 -26.69 2.14
C THR A 105 -18.69 -25.95 1.63
N ALA A 106 -18.64 -25.62 0.34
CA ALA A 106 -17.51 -24.87 -0.24
C ALA A 106 -17.35 -23.47 0.40
N ASP A 107 -18.45 -22.78 0.65
CA ASP A 107 -18.45 -21.49 1.35
C ASP A 107 -17.98 -21.64 2.82
N ARG A 108 -18.38 -22.70 3.51
CA ARG A 108 -17.94 -22.97 4.89
C ARG A 108 -16.43 -23.26 4.97
N VAL A 109 -15.91 -24.08 4.06
CA VAL A 109 -14.46 -24.38 4.01
C VAL A 109 -13.66 -23.11 3.74
N MET A 110 -14.09 -22.30 2.78
CA MET A 110 -13.42 -21.04 2.47
C MET A 110 -13.46 -20.06 3.64
N THR A 111 -14.59 -19.98 4.34
CA THR A 111 -14.71 -19.13 5.54
C THR A 111 -13.73 -19.59 6.62
N ALA A 112 -13.66 -20.88 6.90
CA ALA A 112 -12.72 -21.43 7.89
C ALA A 112 -11.25 -21.14 7.51
N LEU A 113 -10.91 -21.23 6.20
CA LEU A 113 -9.58 -20.88 5.71
C LEU A 113 -9.27 -19.40 5.93
N LEU A 114 -10.20 -18.50 5.59
CA LEU A 114 -10.03 -17.06 5.80
C LEU A 114 -9.91 -16.73 7.30
N ASP A 115 -10.71 -17.37 8.15
CA ASP A 115 -10.66 -17.20 9.60
C ASP A 115 -9.32 -17.65 10.18
N PHE A 116 -8.75 -18.74 9.66
CA PHE A 116 -7.42 -19.20 10.02
C PHE A 116 -6.35 -18.16 9.69
N PHE A 117 -6.32 -17.64 8.46
CA PHE A 117 -5.34 -16.62 8.06
C PHE A 117 -5.48 -15.31 8.84
N LEU A 118 -6.71 -14.85 9.06
CA LEU A 118 -6.98 -13.59 9.76
C LEU A 118 -6.86 -13.71 11.29
N GLY A 119 -6.88 -14.94 11.82
CA GLY A 119 -6.60 -15.21 13.23
C GLY A 119 -5.11 -15.19 13.59
N MET A 120 -4.22 -15.28 12.59
CA MET A 120 -2.78 -15.19 12.82
C MET A 120 -2.31 -13.73 12.84
N PRO A 121 -1.45 -13.34 13.80
CA PRO A 121 -0.83 -12.01 13.77
C PRO A 121 0.05 -11.87 12.52
N SER A 122 -0.43 -11.10 11.53
CA SER A 122 0.22 -10.97 10.20
C SER A 122 1.69 -10.56 10.30
N LEU A 123 2.01 -9.62 11.20
CA LEU A 123 3.38 -9.16 11.41
C LEU A 123 4.30 -10.30 11.89
N VAL A 124 3.83 -11.13 12.85
CA VAL A 124 4.62 -12.24 13.40
C VAL A 124 4.91 -13.29 12.33
N VAL A 125 3.90 -13.64 11.53
CA VAL A 125 4.06 -14.61 10.42
C VAL A 125 5.01 -14.04 9.36
N SER A 126 4.90 -12.75 9.03
CA SER A 126 5.79 -12.10 8.06
C SER A 126 7.24 -12.09 8.55
N ILE A 127 7.49 -11.79 9.83
CA ILE A 127 8.83 -11.85 10.45
C ILE A 127 9.38 -13.26 10.37
N ALA A 128 8.58 -14.28 10.71
CA ALA A 128 9.01 -15.67 10.66
C ALA A 128 9.37 -16.10 9.23
N LEU A 129 8.54 -15.76 8.23
CA LEU A 129 8.80 -16.07 6.83
C LEU A 129 10.09 -15.40 6.33
N ILE A 130 10.29 -14.11 6.60
CA ILE A 130 11.50 -13.40 6.20
C ILE A 130 12.72 -13.94 6.96
N GLY A 131 12.57 -14.34 8.23
CA GLY A 131 13.62 -14.96 9.02
C GLY A 131 14.13 -16.27 8.41
N VAL A 132 13.23 -17.07 7.82
CA VAL A 132 13.58 -18.33 7.14
C VAL A 132 14.15 -18.09 5.74
N LEU A 133 13.55 -17.17 4.97
CA LEU A 133 13.90 -16.90 3.57
C LEU A 133 15.12 -15.97 3.42
N GLY A 134 15.43 -15.22 4.46
CA GLY A 134 16.42 -14.14 4.44
C GLY A 134 15.84 -12.79 3.98
N PRO A 135 16.45 -11.67 4.40
CA PRO A 135 15.98 -10.32 4.05
C PRO A 135 16.26 -10.01 2.58
N SER A 136 15.22 -9.79 1.79
CA SER A 136 15.29 -9.33 0.41
C SER A 136 13.95 -8.70 -0.01
N ILE A 137 13.95 -7.82 -1.01
CA ILE A 137 12.71 -7.22 -1.53
C ILE A 137 11.72 -8.30 -2.02
N PRO A 138 12.11 -9.32 -2.80
CA PRO A 138 11.19 -10.39 -3.20
C PRO A 138 10.60 -11.17 -2.03
N HIS A 139 11.41 -11.51 -1.02
CA HIS A 139 10.92 -12.24 0.15
C HIS A 139 9.98 -11.39 1.01
N LEU A 140 10.24 -10.09 1.13
CA LEU A 140 9.36 -9.14 1.78
C LEU A 140 8.00 -9.08 1.09
N ILE A 141 8.00 -8.95 -0.25
CA ILE A 141 6.77 -8.95 -1.06
C ILE A 141 6.01 -10.26 -0.85
N LEU A 142 6.68 -11.40 -0.93
CA LEU A 142 6.08 -12.72 -0.75
C LEU A 142 5.47 -12.86 0.66
N ALA A 143 6.21 -12.53 1.70
CA ALA A 143 5.76 -12.67 3.09
C ALA A 143 4.53 -11.80 3.38
N LEU A 144 4.56 -10.52 2.98
CA LEU A 144 3.43 -9.62 3.19
C LEU A 144 2.24 -9.98 2.30
N SER A 145 2.47 -10.41 1.07
CA SER A 145 1.38 -10.89 0.20
C SER A 145 0.72 -12.14 0.76
N PHE A 146 1.49 -13.07 1.31
CA PHE A 146 0.97 -14.29 1.93
C PHE A 146 0.12 -14.02 3.17
N THR A 147 0.40 -12.96 3.92
CA THR A 147 -0.32 -12.66 5.17
C THR A 147 -1.53 -11.74 4.97
N HIS A 148 -1.55 -10.87 3.95
CA HIS A 148 -2.59 -9.83 3.81
C HIS A 148 -3.68 -10.13 2.77
N TRP A 149 -3.58 -11.20 1.97
CA TRP A 149 -4.59 -11.52 0.95
C TRP A 149 -5.97 -11.84 1.51
N ALA A 150 -6.01 -12.45 2.71
CA ALA A 150 -7.24 -12.93 3.32
C ALA A 150 -8.22 -11.81 3.70
N GLU A 151 -7.72 -10.62 4.02
CA GLU A 151 -8.53 -9.44 4.28
C GLU A 151 -9.31 -9.02 3.03
N TYR A 152 -8.62 -8.89 1.88
CA TYR A 152 -9.26 -8.59 0.60
C TYR A 152 -10.26 -9.67 0.20
N ALA A 153 -9.92 -10.94 0.43
CA ALA A 153 -10.81 -12.06 0.12
C ALA A 153 -12.06 -12.03 0.99
N ARG A 154 -11.96 -11.73 2.29
CA ARG A 154 -13.10 -11.61 3.19
C ARG A 154 -14.05 -10.49 2.75
N VAL A 155 -13.51 -9.31 2.46
CA VAL A 155 -14.33 -8.16 2.03
C VAL A 155 -14.99 -8.44 0.68
N ALA A 156 -14.23 -8.93 -0.31
CA ALA A 156 -14.76 -9.26 -1.62
C ALA A 156 -15.87 -10.32 -1.53
N ARG A 157 -15.65 -11.38 -0.72
CA ARG A 157 -16.65 -12.42 -0.46
C ARG A 157 -17.95 -11.85 0.10
N THR A 158 -17.86 -11.01 1.13
CA THR A 158 -19.03 -10.38 1.77
C THR A 158 -19.81 -9.49 0.79
N LEU A 159 -19.10 -8.69 0.00
CA LEU A 159 -19.70 -7.83 -1.02
C LEU A 159 -20.41 -8.66 -2.11
N VAL A 160 -19.77 -9.71 -2.61
CA VAL A 160 -20.37 -10.60 -3.62
C VAL A 160 -21.58 -11.34 -3.05
N GLN A 161 -21.55 -11.80 -1.81
CA GLN A 161 -22.70 -12.43 -1.17
C GLN A 161 -23.90 -11.49 -1.10
N SER A 162 -23.71 -10.21 -0.78
CA SER A 162 -24.76 -9.21 -0.77
C SER A 162 -25.27 -8.90 -2.17
N GLU A 163 -24.37 -8.76 -3.16
CA GLU A 163 -24.74 -8.36 -4.52
C GLU A 163 -25.43 -9.49 -5.31
N ARG A 164 -25.05 -10.76 -5.08
CA ARG A 164 -25.64 -11.90 -5.80
C ARG A 164 -27.12 -12.15 -5.51
N GLU A 165 -27.65 -11.63 -4.40
CA GLU A 165 -29.06 -11.76 -4.05
C GLU A 165 -29.95 -10.70 -4.77
N LYS A 166 -29.35 -9.71 -5.40
CA LYS A 166 -30.05 -8.67 -6.14
C LYS A 166 -30.64 -9.19 -7.47
N PRO A 167 -31.78 -8.64 -7.93
CA PRO A 167 -32.47 -9.12 -9.12
C PRO A 167 -31.57 -9.20 -10.38
N TYR A 168 -30.73 -8.20 -10.62
CA TYR A 168 -29.86 -8.18 -11.80
C TYR A 168 -28.82 -9.31 -11.81
N ALA A 169 -28.28 -9.68 -10.63
CA ALA A 169 -27.31 -10.75 -10.51
C ALA A 169 -27.97 -12.13 -10.71
N ARG A 170 -29.20 -12.29 -10.23
CA ARG A 170 -30.00 -13.51 -10.49
C ARG A 170 -30.33 -13.63 -11.98
N TYR A 171 -30.66 -12.56 -12.66
CA TYR A 171 -30.91 -12.53 -14.11
C TYR A 171 -29.67 -12.99 -14.91
N ALA A 172 -28.47 -12.57 -14.53
CA ALA A 172 -27.24 -12.99 -15.18
C ALA A 172 -27.03 -14.52 -15.17
N VAL A 173 -27.36 -15.15 -14.06
CA VAL A 173 -27.27 -16.63 -13.93
C VAL A 173 -28.33 -17.30 -14.80
N PHE A 174 -29.59 -16.79 -14.80
CA PHE A 174 -30.69 -17.36 -15.61
C PHE A 174 -30.49 -17.16 -17.11
N SER A 175 -29.79 -16.11 -17.55
CA SER A 175 -29.49 -15.86 -18.96
C SER A 175 -28.37 -16.74 -19.53
N GLY A 176 -27.86 -17.70 -18.75
CA GLY A 176 -26.84 -18.64 -19.20
C GLY A 176 -25.39 -18.09 -19.11
N ALA A 177 -25.18 -16.95 -18.45
CA ALA A 177 -23.83 -16.50 -18.15
C ALA A 177 -23.18 -17.51 -17.18
N GLY A 178 -22.10 -18.15 -17.61
CA GLY A 178 -21.32 -19.01 -16.72
C GLY A 178 -20.77 -18.23 -15.51
N ILE A 179 -20.22 -18.94 -14.51
CA ILE A 179 -19.71 -18.35 -13.27
C ILE A 179 -18.77 -17.16 -13.55
N LEU A 180 -17.80 -17.31 -14.47
CA LEU A 180 -16.84 -16.25 -14.82
C LEU A 180 -17.54 -15.04 -15.43
N GLY A 181 -18.54 -15.26 -16.30
CA GLY A 181 -19.33 -14.15 -16.88
C GLY A 181 -20.15 -13.42 -15.83
N ALA A 182 -20.80 -14.15 -14.90
CA ALA A 182 -21.53 -13.54 -13.80
C ALA A 182 -20.61 -12.72 -12.87
N LEU A 183 -19.43 -13.24 -12.54
CA LEU A 183 -18.45 -12.56 -11.69
C LEU A 183 -17.87 -11.33 -12.36
N SER A 184 -17.37 -11.45 -13.59
CA SER A 184 -16.63 -10.35 -14.24
C SER A 184 -17.53 -9.25 -14.79
N SER A 185 -18.66 -9.61 -15.42
CA SER A 185 -19.51 -8.65 -16.13
C SER A 185 -20.61 -8.03 -15.27
N TYR A 186 -21.03 -8.71 -14.20
CA TYR A 186 -22.16 -8.24 -13.39
C TYR A 186 -21.77 -7.92 -11.94
N LEU A 187 -21.00 -8.77 -11.28
CA LEU A 187 -20.68 -8.58 -9.85
C LEU A 187 -19.47 -7.66 -9.65
N LEU A 188 -18.36 -7.92 -10.34
CA LEU A 188 -17.13 -7.12 -10.19
C LEU A 188 -17.36 -5.61 -10.40
N PRO A 189 -18.05 -5.14 -11.46
CA PRO A 189 -18.26 -3.70 -11.64
C PRO A 189 -19.04 -3.03 -10.50
N ASN A 190 -19.89 -3.78 -9.79
CA ASN A 190 -20.70 -3.27 -8.69
C ASN A 190 -19.99 -3.32 -7.34
N VAL A 191 -19.06 -4.25 -7.12
CA VAL A 191 -18.27 -4.34 -5.88
C VAL A 191 -16.96 -3.57 -5.96
N LEU A 192 -16.42 -3.35 -7.17
CA LEU A 192 -15.12 -2.71 -7.41
C LEU A 192 -14.98 -1.35 -6.73
N PRO A 193 -15.97 -0.44 -6.75
CA PRO A 193 -15.81 0.84 -6.07
C PRO A 193 -15.48 0.69 -4.58
N ARG A 194 -16.17 -0.22 -3.87
CA ARG A 194 -15.91 -0.49 -2.43
C ARG A 194 -14.57 -1.16 -2.21
N LEU A 195 -14.12 -2.02 -3.12
CA LEU A 195 -12.80 -2.64 -3.08
C LEU A 195 -11.69 -1.61 -3.30
N LEU A 196 -11.91 -0.59 -4.14
CA LEU A 196 -10.96 0.51 -4.31
C LEU A 196 -10.75 1.29 -3.01
N VAL A 197 -11.81 1.55 -2.22
CA VAL A 197 -11.67 2.17 -0.89
C VAL A 197 -10.71 1.36 -0.02
N LEU A 198 -10.92 0.04 0.05
CA LEU A 198 -10.06 -0.85 0.82
C LEU A 198 -8.60 -0.81 0.33
N ILE A 199 -8.39 -0.83 -1.00
CA ILE A 199 -7.06 -0.73 -1.60
C ILE A 199 -6.34 0.55 -1.16
N PHE A 200 -7.01 1.71 -1.27
CA PHE A 200 -6.40 2.99 -0.88
C PHE A 200 -6.09 3.06 0.63
N GLN A 201 -6.95 2.51 1.48
CA GLN A 201 -6.72 2.47 2.92
C GLN A 201 -5.53 1.56 3.29
N ASN A 202 -5.40 0.41 2.62
CA ASN A 202 -4.36 -0.57 2.92
C ASN A 202 -2.97 -0.16 2.39
N ILE A 203 -2.87 0.73 1.38
CA ILE A 203 -1.56 1.27 0.94
C ILE A 203 -0.81 1.89 2.13
N GLY A 204 -1.49 2.70 2.96
CA GLY A 204 -0.87 3.31 4.13
C GLY A 204 -0.43 2.30 5.19
N GLU A 205 -1.22 1.25 5.41
CA GLU A 205 -0.92 0.20 6.39
C GLU A 205 0.27 -0.66 5.94
N ILE A 206 0.29 -1.07 4.68
CA ILE A 206 1.39 -1.85 4.11
C ILE A 206 2.68 -1.02 4.08
N LEU A 207 2.63 0.27 3.71
CA LEU A 207 3.80 1.16 3.77
C LEU A 207 4.37 1.23 5.19
N LEU A 208 3.51 1.41 6.19
CA LEU A 208 3.94 1.44 7.59
C LEU A 208 4.55 0.09 8.03
N THR A 209 3.98 -1.02 7.59
CA THR A 209 4.50 -2.36 7.87
C THR A 209 5.87 -2.59 7.22
N VAL A 210 6.04 -2.22 5.95
CA VAL A 210 7.33 -2.29 5.24
C VAL A 210 8.38 -1.44 5.95
N ALA A 211 8.05 -0.18 6.28
CA ALA A 211 8.96 0.71 6.99
C ALA A 211 9.30 0.19 8.40
N GLY A 212 8.33 -0.39 9.11
CA GLY A 212 8.54 -1.01 10.42
C GLY A 212 9.48 -2.22 10.36
N LEU A 213 9.28 -3.12 9.39
CA LEU A 213 10.18 -4.26 9.17
C LEU A 213 11.58 -3.80 8.76
N SER A 214 11.70 -2.76 7.93
CA SER A 214 12.98 -2.17 7.54
C SER A 214 13.68 -1.50 8.73
N LEU A 215 12.94 -0.81 9.60
CA LEU A 215 13.47 -0.19 10.81
C LEU A 215 14.13 -1.19 11.78
N ILE A 216 13.60 -2.42 11.85
CA ILE A 216 14.20 -3.50 12.65
C ILE A 216 15.22 -4.35 11.88
N GLY A 217 15.53 -3.98 10.62
CA GLY A 217 16.60 -4.58 9.82
C GLY A 217 16.22 -5.84 9.04
N ILE A 218 14.95 -6.19 8.96
CA ILE A 218 14.46 -7.39 8.24
C ILE A 218 13.59 -7.05 7.02
N GLY A 219 13.41 -5.77 6.70
CA GLY A 219 12.66 -5.29 5.53
C GLY A 219 13.53 -5.18 4.26
N VAL A 220 13.56 -4.00 3.67
CA VAL A 220 14.39 -3.69 2.50
C VAL A 220 15.87 -3.67 2.92
N PRO A 221 16.75 -4.44 2.24
CA PRO A 221 18.16 -4.51 2.64
C PRO A 221 18.93 -3.22 2.29
N LEU A 222 20.02 -2.97 3.03
CA LEU A 222 21.00 -1.96 2.64
C LEU A 222 21.69 -2.37 1.32
N PRO A 223 22.16 -1.43 0.48
CA PRO A 223 22.23 0.03 0.71
C PRO A 223 21.03 0.82 0.20
N TYR A 224 19.94 0.17 -0.18
CA TYR A 224 18.78 0.85 -0.78
C TYR A 224 18.25 1.98 0.11
N PRO A 225 18.02 3.19 -0.45
CA PRO A 225 17.52 4.35 0.31
C PRO A 225 16.00 4.27 0.53
N GLU A 226 15.50 3.17 1.11
CA GLU A 226 14.11 3.02 1.50
C GLU A 226 13.85 3.78 2.81
N TRP A 227 12.67 4.41 2.98
CA TRP A 227 12.41 5.32 4.11
C TRP A 227 12.54 4.64 5.48
N GLY A 228 12.13 3.38 5.63
CA GLY A 228 12.30 2.61 6.86
C GLY A 228 13.76 2.27 7.16
N THR A 229 14.56 1.94 6.12
CA THR A 229 16.01 1.73 6.28
C THR A 229 16.74 3.03 6.62
N MET A 230 16.25 4.18 6.13
CA MET A 230 16.75 5.49 6.55
C MET A 230 16.48 5.74 8.05
N LEU A 231 15.28 5.40 8.53
CA LEU A 231 14.95 5.49 9.96
C LEU A 231 15.82 4.54 10.81
N MET A 232 16.09 3.33 10.33
CA MET A 232 17.01 2.40 10.99
C MET A 232 18.41 3.01 11.17
N GLY A 233 18.97 3.60 10.10
CA GLY A 233 20.29 4.25 10.14
C GLY A 233 20.33 5.51 10.98
N ALA A 234 19.19 6.15 11.23
CA ALA A 234 19.06 7.37 12.02
C ALA A 234 18.95 7.12 13.54
N ARG A 235 18.63 5.88 13.95
CA ARG A 235 18.30 5.52 15.33
C ARG A 235 19.34 5.98 16.35
N ASP A 236 20.61 5.75 16.06
CA ASP A 236 21.71 6.04 16.98
C ASP A 236 22.06 7.54 17.04
N TYR A 237 21.49 8.34 16.12
CA TYR A 237 21.76 9.78 15.97
C TYR A 237 20.55 10.65 16.35
N LEU A 238 19.53 10.08 16.98
CA LEU A 238 18.29 10.81 17.32
C LEU A 238 18.54 12.09 18.13
N GLN A 239 19.51 12.07 19.05
CA GLN A 239 19.84 13.23 19.91
C GLN A 239 20.76 14.23 19.22
N THR A 240 21.61 13.80 18.30
CA THR A 240 22.65 14.64 17.68
C THR A 240 22.25 15.15 16.30
N ALA A 241 21.43 14.39 15.58
CA ALA A 241 20.99 14.71 14.22
C ALA A 241 19.53 14.26 13.99
N PRO A 242 18.54 14.86 14.69
CA PRO A 242 17.13 14.42 14.63
C PRO A 242 16.52 14.54 13.22
N GLN A 243 17.06 15.40 12.37
CA GLN A 243 16.63 15.54 10.97
C GLN A 243 16.71 14.23 10.18
N LEU A 244 17.62 13.33 10.53
CA LEU A 244 17.74 12.00 9.91
C LEU A 244 16.46 11.15 10.08
N MET A 245 15.71 11.34 11.17
CA MET A 245 14.43 10.69 11.39
C MET A 245 13.24 11.52 10.91
N ILE A 246 13.31 12.85 11.09
CA ILE A 246 12.20 13.76 10.77
C ILE A 246 11.84 13.69 9.29
N TYR A 247 12.83 13.76 8.40
CA TYR A 247 12.56 13.82 6.96
C TYR A 247 11.97 12.53 6.38
N PRO A 248 12.55 11.33 6.60
CA PRO A 248 11.91 10.10 6.12
C PRO A 248 10.60 9.80 6.85
N GLY A 249 10.49 10.13 8.15
CA GLY A 249 9.24 10.03 8.90
C GLY A 249 8.14 10.93 8.33
N ALA A 250 8.46 12.17 7.97
CA ALA A 250 7.53 13.07 7.29
C ALA A 250 7.09 12.55 5.93
N ALA A 251 8.02 11.96 5.15
CA ALA A 251 7.69 11.36 3.85
C ALA A 251 6.71 10.19 4.00
N ILE A 252 6.93 9.30 4.97
CA ILE A 252 6.00 8.21 5.31
C ILE A 252 4.65 8.78 5.74
N PHE A 253 4.64 9.75 6.66
CA PHE A 253 3.41 10.36 7.17
C PHE A 253 2.58 11.00 6.05
N VAL A 254 3.20 11.83 5.21
CA VAL A 254 2.51 12.48 4.07
C VAL A 254 1.93 11.43 3.13
N THR A 255 2.67 10.39 2.82
CA THR A 255 2.19 9.32 1.94
C THR A 255 0.96 8.62 2.54
N ILE A 256 1.04 8.20 3.80
CA ILE A 256 -0.08 7.55 4.49
C ILE A 256 -1.30 8.46 4.54
N PHE A 257 -1.09 9.74 4.88
CA PHE A 257 -2.16 10.73 4.94
C PHE A 257 -2.88 10.89 3.59
N LEU A 258 -2.13 11.05 2.50
CA LEU A 258 -2.70 11.25 1.17
C LEU A 258 -3.52 10.03 0.71
N PHE A 259 -3.00 8.82 0.88
CA PHE A 259 -3.71 7.61 0.47
C PHE A 259 -4.93 7.33 1.33
N LYS A 260 -4.84 7.47 2.67
CA LYS A 260 -5.99 7.29 3.56
C LYS A 260 -7.08 8.31 3.30
N TYR A 261 -6.71 9.60 3.17
CA TYR A 261 -7.69 10.65 2.90
C TYR A 261 -8.38 10.46 1.54
N MET A 262 -7.65 10.00 0.51
CA MET A 262 -8.26 9.60 -0.76
C MET A 262 -9.25 8.44 -0.58
N GLY A 263 -8.90 7.44 0.22
CA GLY A 263 -9.79 6.33 0.57
C GLY A 263 -11.08 6.81 1.25
N ASP A 264 -10.97 7.76 2.17
CA ASP A 264 -12.13 8.34 2.87
C ASP A 264 -13.04 9.13 1.92
N ILE A 265 -12.46 9.96 1.03
CA ILE A 265 -13.23 10.66 0.00
C ILE A 265 -14.00 9.68 -0.90
N LEU A 266 -13.35 8.59 -1.32
CA LEU A 266 -14.00 7.56 -2.12
C LEU A 266 -15.15 6.90 -1.35
N ARG A 267 -14.95 6.61 -0.08
CA ARG A 267 -15.97 6.03 0.81
C ARG A 267 -17.18 6.95 0.96
N ASP A 268 -16.97 8.24 1.24
CA ASP A 268 -18.04 9.22 1.41
C ASP A 268 -18.94 9.35 0.18
N VAL A 269 -18.34 9.28 -1.03
CA VAL A 269 -19.12 9.39 -2.28
C VAL A 269 -19.95 8.13 -2.54
N MET A 270 -19.49 6.98 -2.02
CA MET A 270 -20.18 5.69 -2.20
C MET A 270 -21.24 5.40 -1.16
N ASP A 271 -21.19 6.08 0.00
CA ASP A 271 -22.19 5.93 1.05
C ASP A 271 -23.32 6.97 0.87
N PRO A 272 -24.53 6.54 0.43
CA PRO A 272 -25.65 7.48 0.19
C PRO A 272 -26.25 8.05 1.45
N SER A 273 -25.88 7.56 2.65
CA SER A 273 -26.50 7.93 3.94
C SER A 273 -25.85 9.14 4.61
N GLY A 274 -24.82 9.76 4.01
CA GLY A 274 -24.10 10.91 4.55
C GLY A 274 -24.50 12.28 3.99
N GLY A 275 -25.71 12.42 3.40
CA GLY A 275 -26.21 13.69 2.87
C GLY A 275 -27.55 14.08 3.49
#